data_ee6780f05bb617f8d928298020d8f055
#
_entry.id   ee6780f05bb617f8d928298020d8f055
#
_cell.length_a   1.000
_cell.length_b   1.000
_cell.length_c   1.000
_cell.angle_alpha   90.00
_cell.angle_beta   90.00
_cell.angle_gamma   90.00
#
_symmetry.space_group_name_H-M   'P 1'
#
loop_
_entity.id
_entity.type
_entity.pdbx_description
1 polymer ?
#
loop_
_entity_poly.entity_id
_entity_poly.type
_entity_poly.pdbx_seq_one_letter_code
_entity_poly.pdbx_strand_id
1 'polypeptide(L)'
;VPRELSLAEVFQLGYYWETKILLTAVKLDVFSVLDGRGRTASEAAEKLGADVRALELLLNALVAVRLVSKSGDLYANTPVATTHLVKHGPQYVGHLLLLHDAEWGNWGKLEEAVKTGRSPVTQHVFETDPALGANVLSVLHRIGQQSGPDL
;
A
#
# COMPACT_ATOMS: atom_id res chain seq x y z
N VAL A 1 16.99 15.16 -25.41
CA VAL A 1 17.25 13.71 -25.37
C VAL A 1 16.80 13.21 -24.03
N PRO A 2 15.97 12.14 -23.91
CA PRO A 2 15.60 11.56 -22.63
C PRO A 2 16.88 11.14 -21.89
N ARG A 3 16.93 11.42 -20.59
CA ARG A 3 18.04 10.98 -19.74
C ARG A 3 18.04 9.45 -19.64
N GLU A 4 19.17 8.81 -19.89
CA GLU A 4 19.30 7.36 -19.68
C GLU A 4 19.21 7.02 -18.19
N LEU A 5 18.63 5.85 -17.90
CA LEU A 5 18.55 5.34 -16.54
C LEU A 5 19.93 4.86 -16.07
N SER A 6 20.29 5.20 -14.83
CA SER A 6 21.43 4.60 -14.15
C SER A 6 21.13 3.17 -13.74
N LEU A 7 22.17 2.37 -13.48
CA LEU A 7 22.02 1.01 -12.97
C LEU A 7 21.22 0.96 -11.64
N ALA A 8 21.43 1.94 -10.76
CA ALA A 8 20.67 2.04 -9.51
C ALA A 8 19.17 2.23 -9.76
N GLU A 9 18.80 3.06 -10.72
CA GLU A 9 17.38 3.27 -11.11
C GLU A 9 16.77 2.02 -11.73
N VAL A 10 17.54 1.23 -12.50
CA VAL A 10 17.08 -0.07 -13.01
C VAL A 10 16.80 -1.04 -11.85
N PHE A 11 17.67 -1.10 -10.82
CA PHE A 11 17.41 -1.92 -9.63
C PHE A 11 16.18 -1.46 -8.86
N GLN A 12 15.92 -0.14 -8.76
CA GLN A 12 14.74 0.38 -8.09
C GLN A 12 13.43 -0.08 -8.77
N LEU A 13 13.41 -0.25 -10.07
CA LEU A 13 12.24 -0.80 -10.77
C LEU A 13 11.92 -2.25 -10.34
N GLY A 14 12.90 -2.98 -9.79
CA GLY A 14 12.73 -4.33 -9.26
C GLY A 14 12.37 -4.41 -7.78
N TYR A 15 12.23 -3.30 -7.05
CA TYR A 15 12.01 -3.29 -5.60
C TYR A 15 10.55 -3.57 -5.22
N TYR A 16 10.04 -4.73 -5.65
CA TYR A 16 8.66 -5.15 -5.37
C TYR A 16 8.36 -5.35 -3.88
N TRP A 17 9.38 -5.62 -3.04
CA TRP A 17 9.20 -5.82 -1.60
C TRP A 17 8.73 -4.56 -0.88
N GLU A 18 9.17 -3.36 -1.26
CA GLU A 18 8.68 -2.10 -0.68
C GLU A 18 7.18 -1.95 -0.92
N THR A 19 6.73 -2.26 -2.14
CA THR A 19 5.32 -2.29 -2.50
C THR A 19 4.57 -3.32 -1.65
N LYS A 20 5.09 -4.56 -1.51
CA LYS A 20 4.42 -5.60 -0.70
C LYS A 20 4.37 -5.27 0.78
N ILE A 21 5.39 -4.62 1.35
CA ILE A 21 5.38 -4.12 2.73
C ILE A 21 4.21 -3.14 2.92
N LEU A 22 4.08 -2.14 2.05
CA LEU A 22 2.99 -1.16 2.09
C LEU A 22 1.61 -1.83 1.94
N LEU A 23 1.41 -2.65 0.91
CA LEU A 23 0.14 -3.31 0.64
C LEU A 23 -0.27 -4.24 1.80
N THR A 24 0.68 -4.97 2.38
CA THR A 24 0.43 -5.82 3.54
C THR A 24 0.00 -5.01 4.76
N ALA A 25 0.69 -3.90 5.04
CA ALA A 25 0.35 -3.04 6.16
C ALA A 25 -1.04 -2.40 6.03
N VAL A 26 -1.41 -1.97 4.81
CA VAL A 26 -2.77 -1.45 4.53
C VAL A 26 -3.82 -2.54 4.68
N LYS A 27 -3.56 -3.73 4.16
CA LYS A 27 -4.48 -4.88 4.23
C LYS A 27 -4.73 -5.35 5.66
N LEU A 28 -3.69 -5.34 6.50
CA LEU A 28 -3.79 -5.66 7.93
C LEU A 28 -4.33 -4.49 8.78
N ASP A 29 -4.54 -3.31 8.20
CA ASP A 29 -4.99 -2.10 8.90
C ASP A 29 -4.02 -1.61 9.99
N VAL A 30 -2.72 -1.79 9.78
CA VAL A 30 -1.66 -1.42 10.73
C VAL A 30 -1.71 0.05 11.09
N PHE A 31 -1.92 0.93 10.10
CA PHE A 31 -1.92 2.38 10.30
C PHE A 31 -3.07 2.86 11.18
N SER A 32 -4.25 2.26 11.10
CA SER A 32 -5.37 2.58 11.99
C SER A 32 -5.10 2.13 13.43
N VAL A 33 -4.39 1.01 13.62
CA VAL A 33 -3.99 0.55 14.95
C VAL A 33 -2.96 1.48 15.58
N LEU A 34 -2.05 2.06 14.80
CA LEU A 34 -1.03 2.99 15.28
C LEU A 34 -1.56 4.43 15.42
N ASP A 35 -2.80 4.71 15.02
CA ASP A 35 -3.35 6.06 15.07
C ASP A 35 -3.52 6.60 16.50
N GLY A 36 -3.35 7.92 16.64
CA GLY A 36 -3.53 8.69 17.87
C GLY A 36 -2.40 8.56 18.90
N ARG A 37 -1.78 7.39 19.06
CA ARG A 37 -0.65 7.18 19.97
C ARG A 37 0.31 6.12 19.46
N GLY A 38 1.57 6.23 19.84
CA GLY A 38 2.53 5.16 19.61
C GLY A 38 2.15 3.87 20.35
N ARG A 39 2.49 2.73 19.77
CA ARG A 39 2.28 1.39 20.35
C ARG A 39 3.53 0.54 20.24
N THR A 40 3.70 -0.37 21.19
CA THR A 40 4.68 -1.45 21.07
C THR A 40 4.22 -2.46 20.02
N ALA A 41 5.15 -3.27 19.50
CA ALA A 41 4.81 -4.36 18.57
C ALA A 41 3.83 -5.35 19.22
N SER A 42 3.96 -5.61 20.53
CA SER A 42 3.05 -6.50 21.28
C SER A 42 1.62 -5.95 21.33
N GLU A 43 1.45 -4.66 21.71
CA GLU A 43 0.12 -4.02 21.74
C GLU A 43 -0.56 -3.96 20.37
N ALA A 44 0.24 -3.73 19.31
CA ALA A 44 -0.28 -3.72 17.95
C ALA A 44 -0.66 -5.13 17.48
N ALA A 45 0.17 -6.14 17.78
CA ALA A 45 -0.08 -7.52 17.42
C ALA A 45 -1.35 -8.08 18.10
N GLU A 46 -1.57 -7.76 19.37
CA GLU A 46 -2.81 -8.12 20.08
C GLU A 46 -4.05 -7.58 19.38
N LYS A 47 -4.01 -6.30 18.94
CA LYS A 47 -5.14 -5.68 18.24
C LYS A 47 -5.39 -6.25 16.85
N LEU A 48 -4.33 -6.68 16.17
CA LEU A 48 -4.40 -7.21 14.81
C LEU A 48 -4.59 -8.72 14.75
N GLY A 49 -4.52 -9.41 15.90
CA GLY A 49 -4.50 -10.87 15.95
C GLY A 49 -3.28 -11.46 15.21
N ALA A 50 -2.13 -10.78 15.28
CA ALA A 50 -0.92 -11.13 14.55
C ALA A 50 0.17 -11.70 15.48
N ASP A 51 1.12 -12.43 14.90
CA ASP A 51 2.34 -12.82 15.60
C ASP A 51 3.22 -11.61 15.92
N VAL A 52 3.65 -11.46 17.17
CA VAL A 52 4.37 -10.27 17.65
C VAL A 52 5.69 -10.08 16.91
N ARG A 53 6.47 -11.17 16.73
CA ARG A 53 7.78 -11.10 16.08
C ARG A 53 7.63 -10.76 14.59
N ALA A 54 6.67 -11.39 13.91
CA ALA A 54 6.42 -11.13 12.49
C ALA A 54 5.94 -9.69 12.27
N LEU A 55 5.04 -9.19 13.13
CA LEU A 55 4.59 -7.80 13.07
C LEU A 55 5.72 -6.81 13.36
N GLU A 56 6.60 -7.10 14.32
CA GLU A 56 7.76 -6.24 14.59
C GLU A 56 8.68 -6.13 13.38
N LEU A 57 8.92 -7.21 12.64
CA LEU A 57 9.68 -7.17 11.40
C LEU A 57 8.99 -6.28 10.34
N LEU A 58 7.67 -6.37 10.19
CA LEU A 58 6.90 -5.51 9.30
C LEU A 58 6.96 -4.04 9.74
N LEU A 59 6.81 -3.75 11.02
CA LEU A 59 6.93 -2.38 11.57
C LEU A 59 8.32 -1.78 11.35
N ASN A 60 9.38 -2.56 11.55
CA ASN A 60 10.75 -2.11 11.27
C ASN A 60 10.96 -1.83 9.77
N ALA A 61 10.37 -2.65 8.88
CA ALA A 61 10.40 -2.39 7.44
C ALA A 61 9.62 -1.11 7.08
N LEU A 62 8.46 -0.84 7.72
CA LEU A 62 7.71 0.40 7.56
C LEU A 62 8.48 1.63 8.06
N VAL A 63 9.33 1.48 9.09
CA VAL A 63 10.26 2.53 9.51
C VAL A 63 11.30 2.80 8.43
N ALA A 64 11.87 1.76 7.83
CA ALA A 64 12.86 1.90 6.75
C ALA A 64 12.30 2.64 5.53
N VAL A 65 11.04 2.38 5.16
CA VAL A 65 10.33 3.10 4.07
C VAL A 65 9.66 4.40 4.55
N ARG A 66 9.89 4.87 5.78
CA ARG A 66 9.48 6.16 6.33
C ARG A 66 7.96 6.36 6.46
N LEU A 67 7.20 5.30 6.58
CA LEU A 67 5.75 5.36 6.84
C LEU A 67 5.44 5.28 8.34
N VAL A 68 6.34 4.72 9.12
CA VAL A 68 6.26 4.61 10.57
C VAL A 68 7.54 5.20 11.17
N SER A 69 7.45 5.80 12.34
CA SER A 69 8.58 6.21 13.18
C SER A 69 8.71 5.28 14.37
N LYS A 70 9.94 5.10 14.88
CA LYS A 70 10.22 4.31 16.09
C LYS A 70 10.96 5.17 17.11
N SER A 71 10.47 5.14 18.35
CA SER A 71 11.12 5.79 19.51
C SER A 71 11.12 4.83 20.69
N GLY A 72 12.31 4.32 21.06
CA GLY A 72 12.41 3.17 21.96
C GLY A 72 11.66 1.97 21.38
N ASP A 73 10.71 1.45 22.14
CA ASP A 73 9.88 0.29 21.70
C ASP A 73 8.53 0.73 21.07
N LEU A 74 8.29 2.04 20.95
CA LEU A 74 7.03 2.58 20.42
C LEU A 74 7.14 2.87 18.93
N TYR A 75 6.16 2.40 18.18
CA TYR A 75 5.93 2.68 16.77
C TYR A 75 4.75 3.63 16.61
N ALA A 76 4.89 4.65 15.77
CA ALA A 76 3.84 5.61 15.48
C ALA A 76 3.81 5.96 13.99
N ASN A 77 2.63 6.31 13.47
CA ASN A 77 2.50 6.79 12.10
C ASN A 77 3.33 8.05 11.88
N THR A 78 3.91 8.18 10.69
CA THR A 78 4.39 9.49 10.22
C THR A 78 3.20 10.36 9.80
N PRO A 79 3.36 11.69 9.67
CA PRO A 79 2.25 12.57 9.27
C PRO A 79 1.56 12.15 7.97
N VAL A 80 2.32 11.71 6.96
CA VAL A 80 1.75 11.24 5.69
C VAL A 80 0.93 9.96 5.87
N ALA A 81 1.39 9.03 6.72
CA ALA A 81 0.67 7.80 7.01
C ALA A 81 -0.63 8.08 7.80
N THR A 82 -0.58 8.98 8.80
CA THR A 82 -1.77 9.41 9.54
C THR A 82 -2.81 10.02 8.60
N THR A 83 -2.38 10.89 7.69
CA THR A 83 -3.30 11.58 6.78
C THR A 83 -3.93 10.65 5.75
N HIS A 84 -3.15 9.73 5.17
CA HIS A 84 -3.55 9.02 3.96
C HIS A 84 -3.77 7.52 4.14
N LEU A 85 -3.28 6.90 5.22
CA LEU A 85 -3.31 5.44 5.39
C LEU A 85 -4.15 4.98 6.59
N VAL A 86 -4.67 5.89 7.41
CA VAL A 86 -5.65 5.58 8.47
C VAL A 86 -7.01 5.40 7.82
N LYS A 87 -7.63 4.22 7.99
CA LYS A 87 -8.77 3.74 7.22
C LYS A 87 -10.02 4.64 7.25
N HIS A 88 -10.28 5.30 8.37
CA HIS A 88 -11.45 6.17 8.52
C HIS A 88 -11.13 7.65 8.36
N GLY A 89 -9.90 7.97 7.95
CA GLY A 89 -9.48 9.34 7.68
C GLY A 89 -10.11 9.89 6.40
N PRO A 90 -10.42 11.20 6.35
CA PRO A 90 -11.08 11.82 5.19
C PRO A 90 -10.23 11.79 3.91
N GLN A 91 -8.92 11.61 4.05
CA GLN A 91 -7.98 11.54 2.92
C GLN A 91 -7.44 10.12 2.68
N TYR A 92 -8.11 9.09 3.21
CA TYR A 92 -7.68 7.71 3.07
C TYR A 92 -7.59 7.29 1.59
N VAL A 93 -6.41 6.80 1.20
CA VAL A 93 -6.14 6.29 -0.17
C VAL A 93 -5.95 4.78 -0.21
N GLY A 94 -6.10 4.09 0.92
CA GLY A 94 -5.84 2.65 1.03
C GLY A 94 -6.69 1.79 0.11
N HIS A 95 -7.88 2.24 -0.30
CA HIS A 95 -8.67 1.50 -1.29
C HIS A 95 -7.97 1.35 -2.64
N LEU A 96 -7.22 2.38 -3.08
CA LEU A 96 -6.41 2.30 -4.29
C LEU A 96 -5.25 1.31 -4.13
N LEU A 97 -4.62 1.29 -2.94
CA LEU A 97 -3.57 0.33 -2.62
C LEU A 97 -4.10 -1.11 -2.53
N LEU A 98 -5.31 -1.31 -2.00
CA LEU A 98 -5.98 -2.62 -1.99
C LEU A 98 -6.33 -3.10 -3.40
N LEU A 99 -6.66 -2.20 -4.33
CA LEU A 99 -6.79 -2.54 -5.75
C LEU A 99 -5.46 -3.07 -6.29
N HIS A 100 -4.34 -2.41 -6.00
CA HIS A 100 -3.02 -2.88 -6.43
C HIS A 100 -2.69 -4.28 -5.85
N ASP A 101 -3.07 -4.56 -4.60
CA ASP A 101 -2.88 -5.90 -4.01
C ASP A 101 -3.77 -6.96 -4.70
N ALA A 102 -5.01 -6.62 -5.00
CA ALA A 102 -5.92 -7.52 -5.71
C ALA A 102 -5.45 -7.84 -7.15
N GLU A 103 -4.86 -6.85 -7.84
CA GLU A 103 -4.31 -7.03 -9.19
C GLU A 103 -2.91 -7.68 -9.22
N TRP A 104 -2.28 -7.90 -8.07
CA TRP A 104 -0.91 -8.44 -7.99
C TRP A 104 -0.71 -9.75 -8.77
N GLY A 105 -1.67 -10.69 -8.63
CA GLY A 105 -1.64 -11.97 -9.35
C GLY A 105 -1.82 -11.82 -10.86
N ASN A 106 -2.60 -10.83 -11.31
CA ASN A 106 -2.82 -10.55 -12.72
C ASN A 106 -1.54 -10.00 -13.36
N TRP A 107 -0.84 -9.09 -12.71
CA TRP A 107 0.47 -8.58 -13.16
C TRP A 107 1.53 -9.68 -13.23
N GLY A 108 1.47 -10.70 -12.36
CA GLY A 108 2.34 -11.88 -12.43
C GLY A 108 2.22 -12.70 -13.72
N LYS A 109 1.13 -12.50 -14.49
CA LYS A 109 0.90 -13.17 -15.79
C LYS A 109 1.33 -12.34 -17.00
N LEU A 110 2.01 -11.21 -16.80
CA LEU A 110 2.38 -10.31 -17.90
C LEU A 110 3.23 -11.01 -18.98
N GLU A 111 4.16 -11.89 -18.56
CA GLU A 111 4.98 -12.67 -19.51
C GLU A 111 4.12 -13.51 -20.46
N GLU A 112 3.08 -14.16 -19.94
CA GLU A 112 2.13 -14.95 -20.76
C GLU A 112 1.37 -14.06 -21.73
N ALA A 113 0.87 -12.91 -21.29
CA ALA A 113 0.20 -11.94 -22.15
C ALA A 113 1.10 -11.48 -23.30
N VAL A 114 2.37 -11.15 -23.00
CA VAL A 114 3.34 -10.73 -24.02
C VAL A 114 3.63 -11.84 -25.04
N LYS A 115 3.78 -13.08 -24.58
CA LYS A 115 4.06 -14.24 -25.47
C LYS A 115 2.90 -14.61 -26.37
N THR A 116 1.68 -14.48 -25.87
CA THR A 116 0.47 -14.98 -26.58
C THR A 116 -0.30 -13.90 -27.33
N GLY A 117 -0.06 -12.62 -26.99
CA GLY A 117 -0.85 -11.48 -27.48
C GLY A 117 -2.28 -11.47 -26.94
N ARG A 118 -2.57 -12.23 -25.89
CA ARG A 118 -3.89 -12.35 -25.26
C ARG A 118 -3.81 -12.04 -23.78
N SER A 119 -4.85 -11.40 -23.22
CA SER A 119 -4.94 -11.23 -21.78
C SER A 119 -5.23 -12.57 -21.10
N PRO A 120 -4.42 -13.03 -20.13
CA PRO A 120 -4.72 -14.20 -19.32
C PRO A 120 -5.68 -13.87 -18.16
N VAL A 121 -6.09 -12.60 -18.04
CA VAL A 121 -7.02 -12.12 -17.00
C VAL A 121 -8.45 -12.41 -17.48
N THR A 122 -9.15 -13.23 -16.72
CA THR A 122 -10.53 -13.64 -17.03
C THR A 122 -11.58 -12.87 -16.23
N GLN A 123 -11.18 -12.26 -15.12
CA GLN A 123 -12.06 -11.47 -14.25
C GLN A 123 -11.31 -10.25 -13.73
N HIS A 124 -11.97 -9.11 -13.73
CA HIS A 124 -11.44 -7.86 -13.19
C HIS A 124 -11.95 -7.61 -11.76
N VAL A 125 -11.15 -6.91 -10.95
CA VAL A 125 -11.49 -6.59 -9.55
C VAL A 125 -12.85 -5.87 -9.46
N PHE A 126 -13.18 -4.99 -10.38
CA PHE A 126 -14.46 -4.28 -10.43
C PHE A 126 -15.67 -5.22 -10.62
N GLU A 127 -15.47 -6.41 -11.17
CA GLU A 127 -16.50 -7.44 -11.33
C GLU A 127 -16.58 -8.35 -10.11
N THR A 128 -15.42 -8.70 -9.52
CA THR A 128 -15.31 -9.63 -8.40
C THR A 128 -15.54 -8.98 -7.04
N ASP A 129 -15.20 -7.69 -6.90
CA ASP A 129 -15.42 -6.87 -5.70
C ASP A 129 -15.95 -5.48 -6.06
N PRO A 130 -17.27 -5.35 -6.35
CA PRO A 130 -17.89 -4.07 -6.68
C PRO A 130 -17.76 -3.02 -5.58
N ALA A 131 -17.68 -3.44 -4.31
CA ALA A 131 -17.53 -2.52 -3.18
C ALA A 131 -16.13 -1.87 -3.19
N LEU A 132 -15.09 -2.65 -3.43
CA LEU A 132 -13.75 -2.11 -3.63
C LEU A 132 -13.71 -1.18 -4.84
N GLY A 133 -14.34 -1.58 -5.95
CA GLY A 133 -14.45 -0.75 -7.16
C GLY A 133 -15.06 0.63 -6.90
N ALA A 134 -16.19 0.69 -6.20
CA ALA A 134 -16.86 1.95 -5.83
C ALA A 134 -15.97 2.84 -4.94
N ASN A 135 -15.30 2.23 -3.96
CA ASN A 135 -14.37 2.94 -3.06
C ASN A 135 -13.16 3.50 -3.82
N VAL A 136 -12.60 2.74 -4.76
CA VAL A 136 -11.49 3.21 -5.62
C VAL A 136 -11.92 4.41 -6.45
N LEU A 137 -13.08 4.37 -7.10
CA LEU A 137 -13.62 5.50 -7.88
C LEU A 137 -13.80 6.75 -7.03
N SER A 138 -14.27 6.61 -5.78
CA SER A 138 -14.37 7.72 -4.84
C SER A 138 -13.00 8.33 -4.51
N VAL A 139 -11.98 7.52 -4.32
CA VAL A 139 -10.60 8.00 -4.08
C VAL A 139 -10.08 8.75 -5.29
N LEU A 140 -10.22 8.19 -6.50
CA LEU A 140 -9.76 8.81 -7.74
C LEU A 140 -10.49 10.15 -8.00
N HIS A 141 -11.80 10.21 -7.78
CA HIS A 141 -12.57 11.44 -7.90
C HIS A 141 -12.05 12.54 -6.96
N ARG A 142 -11.80 12.19 -5.69
CA ARG A 142 -11.26 13.13 -4.70
C ARG A 142 -9.87 13.63 -5.08
N ILE A 143 -8.98 12.74 -5.55
CA ILE A 143 -7.64 13.12 -6.00
C ILE A 143 -7.74 14.09 -7.19
N GLY A 144 -8.62 13.80 -8.16
CA GLY A 144 -8.85 14.66 -9.32
C GLY A 144 -9.36 16.06 -8.94
N GLN A 145 -10.22 16.16 -7.92
CA GLN A 145 -10.69 17.46 -7.41
C GLN A 145 -9.58 18.27 -6.71
N GLN A 146 -8.63 17.61 -6.05
CA GLN A 146 -7.52 18.27 -5.34
C GLN A 146 -6.39 18.70 -6.28
N SER A 147 -6.26 18.03 -7.44
CA SER A 147 -5.21 18.34 -8.41
C SER A 147 -5.47 19.62 -9.23
N GLY A 148 -6.64 20.24 -9.11
CA GLY A 148 -6.98 21.54 -9.69
C GLY A 148 -6.85 21.64 -11.21
N PRO A 149 -7.02 22.85 -11.81
CA PRO A 149 -6.94 23.06 -13.26
C PRO A 149 -5.52 23.09 -13.83
N ASP A 150 -4.51 22.58 -13.11
CA ASP A 150 -3.09 22.60 -13.52
C ASP A 150 -2.64 21.30 -14.21
N LEU A 151 -3.57 20.52 -14.76
CA LEU A 151 -3.29 19.41 -15.67
C LEU A 151 -3.71 19.74 -17.09
#